data_df887bad2186222da5f922fda9d60f87
#
_entry.id   df887bad2186222da5f922fda9d60f87
#
_cell.length_a   1.000
_cell.length_b   1.000
_cell.length_c   1.000
_cell.angle_alpha   90.00
_cell.angle_beta   90.00
_cell.angle_gamma   90.00
#
_symmetry.space_group_name_H-M   'P 1'
#
loop_
_entity.id
_entity.type
_entity.pdbx_description
1 polymer ?
#
loop_
_entity_poly.entity_id
_entity_poly.type
_entity_poly.pdbx_seq_one_letter_code
_entity_poly.pdbx_strand_id
1 'polypeptide(L)'
;MTHGSVARGDIDDKSDVDVLIPSNVNTQLVEAALESGGFTIFSKEIAQATPSHSPKAHLQLDAEQTTSVTVPLSPFRSLELEFYAFGGKITLPELKSSIRSPGCTKKLILIEPTAEGHFESPVVGRENEVARLLGVSVAIVTERVRVLTRRDTIGRTGMYLRIPVRDGESFEEVLQARVDSDPALRRTLRGRN
;
A
#
# COMPACT_ATOMS: atom_id res chain seq x y z
N MET A 1 -2.38 -7.14 -7.27
CA MET A 1 -1.21 -7.71 -6.55
C MET A 1 -1.43 -7.63 -5.06
N THR A 2 -0.83 -8.54 -4.29
CA THR A 2 -0.73 -8.41 -2.84
C THR A 2 0.69 -8.05 -2.43
N HIS A 3 0.87 -7.53 -1.21
CA HIS A 3 2.17 -7.10 -0.71
C HIS A 3 2.31 -7.39 0.79
N GLY A 4 3.50 -7.10 1.35
CA GLY A 4 3.76 -7.32 2.76
C GLY A 4 3.99 -8.79 3.11
N SER A 5 3.54 -9.21 4.30
CA SER A 5 3.76 -10.57 4.81
C SER A 5 3.20 -11.66 3.90
N VAL A 6 2.04 -11.42 3.27
CA VAL A 6 1.44 -12.35 2.29
C VAL A 6 2.38 -12.58 1.10
N ALA A 7 2.99 -11.54 0.58
CA ALA A 7 3.91 -11.64 -0.54
C ALA A 7 5.25 -12.30 -0.15
N ARG A 8 5.72 -12.07 1.06
CA ARG A 8 6.98 -12.62 1.57
C ARG A 8 6.84 -14.05 2.13
N GLY A 9 5.63 -14.41 2.59
CA GLY A 9 5.36 -15.70 3.22
C GLY A 9 5.71 -15.78 4.70
N ASP A 10 5.97 -14.63 5.36
CA ASP A 10 6.15 -14.51 6.82
C ASP A 10 4.83 -14.16 7.53
N ILE A 11 3.75 -14.86 7.15
CA ILE A 11 2.39 -14.64 7.64
C ILE A 11 2.26 -15.20 9.06
N ASP A 12 1.55 -14.47 9.93
CA ASP A 12 1.07 -14.92 11.22
C ASP A 12 -0.45 -14.65 11.35
N ASP A 13 -1.04 -15.05 12.49
CA ASP A 13 -2.48 -14.90 12.76
C ASP A 13 -2.96 -13.43 12.81
N LYS A 14 -2.04 -12.47 12.81
CA LYS A 14 -2.30 -11.03 12.85
C LYS A 14 -1.98 -10.34 11.53
N SER A 15 -1.63 -11.10 10.51
CA SER A 15 -1.22 -10.57 9.22
C SER A 15 -2.44 -10.08 8.43
N ASP A 16 -2.37 -8.84 7.97
CA ASP A 16 -3.37 -8.25 7.10
C ASP A 16 -3.22 -8.79 5.66
N VAL A 17 -4.34 -8.88 4.94
CA VAL A 17 -4.38 -9.21 3.51
C VAL A 17 -4.69 -7.96 2.71
N ASP A 18 -3.65 -7.33 2.18
CA ASP A 18 -3.78 -6.10 1.41
C ASP A 18 -3.64 -6.38 -0.09
N VAL A 19 -4.70 -6.12 -0.84
CA VAL A 19 -4.70 -6.19 -2.30
C VAL A 19 -4.57 -4.78 -2.88
N LEU A 20 -3.59 -4.59 -3.74
CA LEU A 20 -3.40 -3.34 -4.48
C LEU A 20 -3.74 -3.54 -5.95
N ILE A 21 -4.57 -2.66 -6.49
CA ILE A 21 -4.74 -2.44 -7.93
C ILE A 21 -3.83 -1.27 -8.28
N PRO A 22 -2.68 -1.46 -8.96
CA PRO A 22 -1.66 -0.42 -9.09
C PRO A 22 -2.01 0.68 -10.10
N SER A 23 -3.09 0.47 -10.87
CA SER A 23 -3.55 1.41 -11.90
C SER A 23 -4.71 2.25 -11.39
N ASN A 24 -4.78 3.49 -11.85
CA ASN A 24 -5.96 4.33 -11.64
C ASN A 24 -7.11 3.78 -12.50
N VAL A 25 -8.02 3.06 -11.87
CA VAL A 25 -9.23 2.48 -12.49
C VAL A 25 -10.46 3.09 -11.83
N ASN A 26 -11.60 3.05 -12.52
CA ASN A 26 -12.87 3.47 -11.95
C ASN A 26 -13.21 2.61 -10.73
N THR A 27 -13.38 3.23 -9.57
CA THR A 27 -13.62 2.53 -8.31
C THR A 27 -14.96 1.80 -8.28
N GLN A 28 -15.98 2.29 -8.97
CA GLN A 28 -17.28 1.62 -9.07
C GLN A 28 -17.18 0.26 -9.77
N LEU A 29 -16.28 0.13 -10.77
CA LEU A 29 -16.01 -1.17 -11.41
C LEU A 29 -15.36 -2.16 -10.42
N VAL A 30 -14.51 -1.66 -9.53
CA VAL A 30 -13.89 -2.48 -8.49
C VAL A 30 -14.94 -2.91 -7.45
N GLU A 31 -15.80 -1.99 -7.01
CA GLU A 31 -16.91 -2.29 -6.10
C GLU A 31 -17.81 -3.37 -6.70
N ALA A 32 -18.29 -3.17 -7.93
CA ALA A 32 -19.14 -4.14 -8.65
C ALA A 32 -18.47 -5.51 -8.84
N ALA A 33 -17.15 -5.53 -9.12
CA ALA A 33 -16.41 -6.78 -9.26
C ALA A 33 -16.30 -7.54 -7.93
N LEU A 34 -16.07 -6.83 -6.83
CA LEU A 34 -16.04 -7.43 -5.48
C LEU A 34 -17.39 -8.02 -5.10
N GLU A 35 -18.47 -7.24 -5.26
CA GLU A 35 -19.84 -7.70 -4.98
C GLU A 35 -20.22 -8.91 -5.84
N SER A 36 -19.92 -8.88 -7.13
CA SER A 36 -20.15 -10.00 -8.04
C SER A 36 -19.33 -11.24 -7.69
N GLY A 37 -18.17 -11.04 -7.06
CA GLY A 37 -17.32 -12.10 -6.52
C GLY A 37 -17.77 -12.63 -5.15
N GLY A 38 -18.87 -12.11 -4.60
CA GLY A 38 -19.43 -12.52 -3.30
C GLY A 38 -18.73 -11.86 -2.09
N PHE A 39 -17.92 -10.81 -2.31
CA PHE A 39 -17.32 -10.06 -1.22
C PHE A 39 -18.25 -8.94 -0.76
N THR A 40 -18.40 -8.80 0.55
CA THR A 40 -19.11 -7.65 1.15
C THR A 40 -18.11 -6.53 1.39
N ILE A 41 -18.41 -5.32 0.93
CA ILE A 41 -17.64 -4.12 1.26
C ILE A 41 -18.17 -3.58 2.60
N PHE A 42 -17.36 -3.68 3.64
CA PHE A 42 -17.73 -3.33 5.01
C PHE A 42 -17.62 -1.82 5.27
N SER A 43 -16.58 -1.20 4.74
CA SER A 43 -16.41 0.26 4.80
C SER A 43 -15.52 0.76 3.67
N LYS A 44 -15.71 2.04 3.35
CA LYS A 44 -14.97 2.75 2.29
C LYS A 44 -14.34 4.02 2.84
N GLU A 45 -13.09 4.29 2.48
CA GLU A 45 -12.43 5.54 2.86
C GLU A 45 -11.44 6.01 1.81
N ILE A 46 -11.26 7.32 1.71
CA ILE A 46 -10.14 7.94 1.00
C ILE A 46 -9.05 8.24 2.02
N ALA A 47 -7.84 7.77 1.77
CA ALA A 47 -6.68 8.07 2.59
C ALA A 47 -5.53 8.66 1.78
N GLN A 48 -4.83 9.66 2.35
CA GLN A 48 -3.63 10.25 1.77
C GLN A 48 -2.59 10.45 2.87
N ALA A 49 -1.44 9.81 2.73
CA ALA A 49 -0.41 9.78 3.76
C ALA A 49 0.22 11.15 4.00
N THR A 50 0.57 11.85 2.93
CA THR A 50 1.12 13.22 2.94
C THR A 50 0.51 14.04 1.81
N PRO A 51 0.59 15.39 1.83
CA PRO A 51 0.06 16.23 0.75
C PRO A 51 0.59 15.91 -0.65
N SER A 52 1.76 15.28 -0.75
CA SER A 52 2.40 14.95 -2.03
C SER A 52 2.14 13.53 -2.53
N HIS A 53 1.54 12.65 -1.71
CA HIS A 53 1.21 11.28 -2.11
C HIS A 53 -0.11 11.22 -2.89
N SER A 54 -0.27 10.17 -3.70
CA SER A 54 -1.57 9.86 -4.32
C SER A 54 -2.61 9.59 -3.24
N PRO A 55 -3.80 10.22 -3.29
CA PRO A 55 -4.93 9.75 -2.51
C PRO A 55 -5.33 8.35 -3.00
N LYS A 56 -5.76 7.50 -2.09
CA LYS A 56 -6.12 6.11 -2.35
C LYS A 56 -7.51 5.83 -1.83
N ALA A 57 -8.29 5.11 -2.61
CA ALA A 57 -9.50 4.45 -2.16
C ALA A 57 -9.10 3.17 -1.42
N HIS A 58 -9.64 2.98 -0.23
CA HIS A 58 -9.55 1.74 0.53
C HIS A 58 -10.95 1.17 0.72
N LEU A 59 -11.13 -0.08 0.29
CA LEU A 59 -12.33 -0.87 0.48
C LEU A 59 -12.00 -1.96 1.50
N GLN A 60 -12.61 -1.89 2.67
CA GLN A 60 -12.44 -2.90 3.72
C GLN A 60 -13.45 -4.01 3.52
N LEU A 61 -13.01 -5.25 3.55
CA LEU A 61 -13.84 -6.41 3.26
C LEU A 61 -14.28 -7.16 4.52
N ASP A 62 -13.83 -6.73 5.69
CA ASP A 62 -14.23 -7.26 7.00
C ASP A 62 -14.30 -6.15 8.06
N ALA A 63 -14.97 -6.44 9.18
CA ALA A 63 -15.17 -5.51 10.29
C ALA A 63 -13.87 -5.19 11.04
N GLU A 64 -12.97 -6.15 11.10
CA GLU A 64 -11.68 -6.08 11.76
C GLU A 64 -10.66 -5.27 10.95
N GLN A 65 -10.99 -4.95 9.68
CA GLN A 65 -10.14 -4.24 8.72
C GLN A 65 -8.81 -4.98 8.46
N THR A 66 -8.86 -6.31 8.45
CA THR A 66 -7.71 -7.18 8.17
C THR A 66 -7.59 -7.50 6.69
N THR A 67 -8.65 -7.34 5.90
CA THR A 67 -8.65 -7.58 4.46
C THR A 67 -9.07 -6.31 3.73
N SER A 68 -8.20 -5.81 2.85
CA SER A 68 -8.47 -4.58 2.12
C SER A 68 -8.15 -4.65 0.63
N VAL A 69 -8.88 -3.86 -0.16
CA VAL A 69 -8.54 -3.56 -1.55
C VAL A 69 -8.23 -2.07 -1.66
N THR A 70 -7.05 -1.75 -2.19
CA THR A 70 -6.56 -0.38 -2.37
C THR A 70 -6.48 -0.04 -3.85
N VAL A 71 -7.03 1.14 -4.22
CA VAL A 71 -6.98 1.69 -5.57
C VAL A 71 -6.44 3.13 -5.51
N PRO A 72 -5.42 3.51 -6.28
CA PRO A 72 -4.99 4.90 -6.35
C PRO A 72 -6.04 5.75 -7.09
N LEU A 73 -6.36 6.92 -6.55
CA LEU A 73 -7.26 7.89 -7.18
C LEU A 73 -6.52 8.89 -8.08
N SER A 74 -5.23 8.72 -8.24
CA SER A 74 -4.38 9.39 -9.23
C SER A 74 -3.14 8.52 -9.50
N PRO A 75 -2.46 8.68 -10.65
CA PRO A 75 -1.28 7.87 -10.96
C PRO A 75 -0.24 7.90 -9.85
N PHE A 76 0.34 6.74 -9.52
CA PHE A 76 1.46 6.66 -8.58
C PHE A 76 2.74 7.24 -9.19
N ARG A 77 3.55 7.89 -8.37
CA ARG A 77 4.96 8.18 -8.68
C ARG A 77 5.80 6.93 -8.45
N SER A 78 7.00 6.89 -9.05
CA SER A 78 7.90 5.74 -8.95
C SER A 78 8.16 5.30 -7.50
N LEU A 79 8.47 6.24 -6.60
CA LEU A 79 8.71 5.92 -5.18
C LEU A 79 7.46 5.34 -4.47
N GLU A 80 6.26 5.72 -4.89
CA GLU A 80 5.03 5.16 -4.32
C GLU A 80 4.81 3.70 -4.76
N LEU A 81 5.20 3.35 -5.98
CA LEU A 81 5.21 1.96 -6.46
C LEU A 81 6.33 1.14 -5.83
N GLU A 82 7.51 1.75 -5.68
CA GLU A 82 8.66 1.12 -5.05
C GLU A 82 8.42 0.84 -3.55
N PHE A 83 7.54 1.60 -2.89
CA PHE A 83 7.11 1.31 -1.53
C PHE A 83 6.54 -0.10 -1.39
N TYR A 84 5.71 -0.54 -2.35
CA TYR A 84 5.15 -1.88 -2.33
C TYR A 84 6.20 -2.95 -2.64
N ALA A 85 7.12 -2.65 -3.57
CA ALA A 85 8.24 -3.54 -3.87
C ALA A 85 9.20 -3.66 -2.66
N PHE A 86 9.45 -2.56 -1.94
CA PHE A 86 10.22 -2.59 -0.69
C PHE A 86 9.60 -3.54 0.36
N GLY A 87 8.28 -3.55 0.48
CA GLY A 87 7.56 -4.45 1.39
C GLY A 87 7.48 -5.91 0.93
N GLY A 88 7.90 -6.19 -0.30
CA GLY A 88 7.62 -7.45 -1.00
C GLY A 88 6.25 -7.40 -1.66
N LYS A 89 6.16 -7.73 -2.95
CA LYS A 89 4.90 -7.76 -3.72
C LYS A 89 4.89 -8.96 -4.65
N ILE A 90 3.69 -9.53 -4.86
CA ILE A 90 3.46 -10.60 -5.85
C ILE A 90 2.16 -10.34 -6.60
N THR A 91 2.12 -10.82 -7.82
CA THR A 91 0.92 -10.83 -8.67
C THR A 91 0.05 -12.04 -8.37
N LEU A 92 -1.18 -12.07 -8.88
CA LEU A 92 -2.07 -13.22 -8.72
C LEU A 92 -1.51 -14.52 -9.36
N PRO A 93 -0.90 -14.51 -10.57
CA PRO A 93 -0.26 -15.71 -11.10
C PRO A 93 0.88 -16.23 -10.22
N GLU A 94 1.73 -15.35 -9.69
CA GLU A 94 2.82 -15.72 -8.77
C GLU A 94 2.27 -16.31 -7.47
N LEU A 95 1.21 -15.71 -6.91
CA LEU A 95 0.54 -16.24 -5.72
C LEU A 95 -0.01 -17.65 -5.97
N LYS A 96 -0.69 -17.86 -7.10
CA LYS A 96 -1.22 -19.19 -7.48
C LYS A 96 -0.11 -20.22 -7.70
N SER A 97 1.07 -19.78 -8.05
CA SER A 97 2.26 -20.63 -8.22
C SER A 97 3.07 -20.78 -6.93
N SER A 98 2.54 -20.30 -5.79
CA SER A 98 3.21 -20.33 -4.48
C SER A 98 4.59 -19.63 -4.47
N ILE A 99 4.80 -18.67 -5.37
CA ILE A 99 6.00 -17.85 -5.40
C ILE A 99 5.94 -16.87 -4.23
N ARG A 100 7.09 -16.65 -3.59
CA ARG A 100 7.29 -15.65 -2.53
C ARG A 100 8.33 -14.64 -2.99
N SER A 101 8.14 -13.39 -2.59
CA SER A 101 9.04 -12.28 -2.95
C SER A 101 9.83 -11.81 -1.74
N PRO A 102 11.12 -11.51 -1.86
CA PRO A 102 11.83 -10.83 -0.79
C PRO A 102 11.22 -9.45 -0.52
N GLY A 103 11.40 -8.95 0.71
CA GLY A 103 10.90 -7.63 1.09
C GLY A 103 11.20 -7.30 2.55
N CYS A 104 10.99 -6.05 2.91
CA CYS A 104 11.31 -5.56 4.24
C CYS A 104 10.07 -5.42 5.12
N THR A 105 10.22 -5.74 6.40
CA THR A 105 9.18 -5.55 7.41
C THR A 105 9.14 -4.10 7.90
N LYS A 106 8.06 -3.76 8.65
CA LYS A 106 7.94 -2.48 9.36
C LYS A 106 9.02 -2.30 10.44
N LYS A 107 9.69 -3.40 10.88
CA LYS A 107 10.81 -3.39 11.84
C LYS A 107 12.19 -3.24 11.17
N LEU A 108 12.23 -2.94 9.86
CA LEU A 108 13.46 -2.84 9.07
C LEU A 108 14.29 -4.13 9.07
N ILE A 109 13.61 -5.26 8.98
CA ILE A 109 14.20 -6.58 8.74
C ILE A 109 13.89 -6.96 7.29
N LEU A 110 14.93 -7.30 6.53
CA LEU A 110 14.81 -7.91 5.21
C LEU A 110 14.47 -9.40 5.40
N ILE A 111 13.41 -9.83 4.72
CA ILE A 111 12.97 -11.22 4.64
C ILE A 111 13.32 -11.75 3.27
N GLU A 112 14.11 -12.82 3.22
CA GLU A 112 14.52 -13.50 2.00
C GLU A 112 13.94 -14.92 2.00
N PRO A 113 12.84 -15.17 1.27
CA PRO A 113 12.20 -16.48 1.25
C PRO A 113 13.13 -17.59 0.73
N THR A 114 13.02 -18.76 1.33
CA THR A 114 13.70 -20.01 0.91
C THR A 114 12.67 -21.11 0.70
N ALA A 115 13.08 -22.28 0.26
CA ALA A 115 12.17 -23.43 0.09
C ALA A 115 11.49 -23.85 1.41
N GLU A 116 12.20 -23.76 2.53
CA GLU A 116 11.77 -24.26 3.83
C GLU A 116 11.41 -23.17 4.85
N GLY A 117 11.58 -21.89 4.50
CA GLY A 117 11.33 -20.76 5.41
C GLY A 117 11.81 -19.43 4.82
N HIS A 118 12.58 -18.68 5.59
CA HIS A 118 13.20 -17.43 5.13
C HIS A 118 14.45 -17.13 5.95
N PHE A 119 15.34 -16.32 5.38
CA PHE A 119 16.42 -15.66 6.12
C PHE A 119 15.98 -14.26 6.53
N GLU A 120 16.48 -13.83 7.69
CA GLU A 120 16.26 -12.48 8.22
C GLU A 120 17.59 -11.73 8.32
N SER A 121 17.59 -10.48 7.88
CA SER A 121 18.77 -9.62 8.07
C SER A 121 18.38 -8.14 8.22
N PRO A 122 19.20 -7.33 8.93
CA PRO A 122 18.88 -5.93 9.14
C PRO A 122 18.99 -5.12 7.85
N VAL A 123 18.11 -4.12 7.70
CA VAL A 123 18.12 -3.17 6.57
C VAL A 123 19.04 -1.99 6.87
N VAL A 124 19.04 -1.52 8.13
CA VAL A 124 19.80 -0.33 8.54
C VAL A 124 21.30 -0.55 8.36
N GLY A 125 21.96 0.38 7.66
CA GLY A 125 23.38 0.29 7.30
C GLY A 125 23.68 -0.54 6.07
N ARG A 126 22.65 -1.14 5.43
CA ARG A 126 22.79 -1.97 4.22
C ARG A 126 21.88 -1.50 3.08
N GLU A 127 21.49 -0.23 3.08
CA GLU A 127 20.45 0.33 2.20
C GLU A 127 20.76 0.08 0.72
N ASN A 128 22.01 0.20 0.30
CA ASN A 128 22.44 -0.04 -1.08
C ASN A 128 22.32 -1.52 -1.49
N GLU A 129 22.66 -2.42 -0.59
CA GLU A 129 22.58 -3.86 -0.82
C GLU A 129 21.13 -4.32 -0.90
N VAL A 130 20.31 -3.86 0.05
CA VAL A 130 18.86 -4.13 0.09
C VAL A 130 18.16 -3.60 -1.17
N ALA A 131 18.48 -2.37 -1.59
CA ALA A 131 17.94 -1.78 -2.81
C ALA A 131 18.23 -2.64 -4.06
N ARG A 132 19.46 -3.12 -4.19
CA ARG A 132 19.87 -4.00 -5.31
C ARG A 132 19.13 -5.34 -5.26
N LEU A 133 19.03 -5.95 -4.09
CA LEU A 133 18.36 -7.24 -3.91
C LEU A 133 16.87 -7.15 -4.25
N LEU A 134 16.20 -6.08 -3.82
CA LEU A 134 14.78 -5.87 -4.07
C LEU A 134 14.47 -5.26 -5.44
N GLY A 135 15.47 -4.84 -6.22
CA GLY A 135 15.30 -4.18 -7.52
C GLY A 135 14.58 -2.82 -7.39
N VAL A 136 14.86 -2.08 -6.31
CA VAL A 136 14.28 -0.75 -6.05
C VAL A 136 15.38 0.31 -5.97
N SER A 137 15.01 1.59 -6.00
CA SER A 137 15.97 2.68 -5.79
C SER A 137 16.45 2.72 -4.34
N VAL A 138 17.71 3.16 -4.14
CA VAL A 138 18.25 3.43 -2.81
C VAL A 138 17.41 4.51 -2.09
N ALA A 139 16.79 5.41 -2.86
CA ALA A 139 15.96 6.50 -2.34
C ALA A 139 14.78 5.98 -1.52
N ILE A 140 14.06 4.94 -2.01
CA ILE A 140 12.94 4.36 -1.24
C ILE A 140 13.44 3.69 0.03
N VAL A 141 14.56 2.92 -0.03
CA VAL A 141 15.09 2.23 1.15
C VAL A 141 15.50 3.25 2.22
N THR A 142 16.25 4.29 1.84
CA THR A 142 16.66 5.37 2.75
C THR A 142 15.47 6.11 3.34
N GLU A 143 14.47 6.42 2.52
CA GLU A 143 13.23 7.04 2.99
C GLU A 143 12.52 6.16 4.02
N ARG A 144 12.40 4.86 3.76
CA ARG A 144 11.75 3.91 4.69
C ARG A 144 12.51 3.77 5.99
N VAL A 145 13.85 3.65 5.94
CA VAL A 145 14.69 3.64 7.15
C VAL A 145 14.45 4.89 7.98
N ARG A 146 14.53 6.08 7.37
CA ARG A 146 14.29 7.35 8.07
C ARG A 146 12.89 7.43 8.68
N VAL A 147 11.85 7.06 7.92
CA VAL A 147 10.45 7.16 8.37
C VAL A 147 10.15 6.17 9.49
N LEU A 148 10.60 4.92 9.37
CA LEU A 148 10.31 3.88 10.35
C LEU A 148 11.10 4.11 11.64
N THR A 149 12.39 4.45 11.57
CA THR A 149 13.19 4.82 12.76
C THR A 149 12.59 6.01 13.50
N ARG A 150 12.11 7.03 12.75
CA ARG A 150 11.44 8.18 13.40
C ARG A 150 10.14 7.75 14.09
N ARG A 151 9.36 6.82 13.51
CA ARG A 151 8.14 6.30 14.12
C ARG A 151 8.40 5.58 15.45
N ASP A 152 9.49 4.85 15.52
CA ASP A 152 9.88 4.13 16.73
C ASP A 152 10.28 5.10 17.86
N THR A 153 10.85 6.26 17.51
CA THR A 153 11.31 7.26 18.48
C THR A 153 10.22 8.25 18.91
N ILE A 154 9.42 8.74 17.95
CA ILE A 154 8.48 9.87 18.15
C ILE A 154 7.02 9.40 18.12
N GLY A 155 6.77 8.19 17.61
CA GLY A 155 5.42 7.69 17.36
C GLY A 155 4.90 7.98 15.94
N ARG A 156 3.68 7.49 15.66
CA ARG A 156 3.05 7.69 14.35
C ARG A 156 2.55 9.13 14.23
N THR A 157 2.97 9.84 13.21
CA THR A 157 2.26 11.03 12.72
C THR A 157 1.00 10.57 12.00
N GLY A 158 -0.12 11.27 12.21
CA GLY A 158 -1.38 10.98 11.52
C GLY A 158 -1.27 11.06 9.99
N MET A 159 -2.28 10.57 9.29
CA MET A 159 -2.42 10.78 7.84
C MET A 159 -2.83 12.22 7.54
N TYR A 160 -2.37 12.74 6.39
CA TYR A 160 -2.75 14.08 5.94
C TYR A 160 -4.26 14.18 5.68
N LEU A 161 -4.84 13.15 5.04
CA LEU A 161 -6.26 13.09 4.73
C LEU A 161 -6.79 11.69 5.04
N ARG A 162 -7.95 11.65 5.69
CA ARG A 162 -8.76 10.46 5.87
C ARG A 162 -10.22 10.86 5.82
N ILE A 163 -10.95 10.38 4.80
CA ILE A 163 -12.35 10.73 4.55
C ILE A 163 -13.14 9.44 4.40
N PRO A 164 -14.13 9.16 5.25
CA PRO A 164 -15.05 8.06 5.02
C PRO A 164 -15.92 8.37 3.78
N VAL A 165 -16.18 7.37 2.96
CA VAL A 165 -17.10 7.40 1.83
C VAL A 165 -18.36 6.64 2.24
N ARG A 166 -19.52 7.30 2.21
CA ARG A 166 -20.78 6.74 2.66
C ARG A 166 -21.40 5.85 1.59
N ASP A 167 -22.38 5.06 1.99
CA ASP A 167 -23.19 4.30 1.05
C ASP A 167 -23.89 5.26 0.06
N GLY A 168 -23.82 4.92 -1.22
CA GLY A 168 -24.37 5.74 -2.29
C GLY A 168 -23.44 6.87 -2.79
N GLU A 169 -22.31 7.14 -2.11
CA GLU A 169 -21.29 8.08 -2.58
C GLU A 169 -20.21 7.34 -3.39
N SER A 170 -19.70 7.98 -4.45
CA SER A 170 -18.50 7.51 -5.16
C SER A 170 -17.23 8.15 -4.60
N PHE A 171 -16.11 7.41 -4.69
CA PHE A 171 -14.80 7.94 -4.30
C PHE A 171 -14.42 9.19 -5.09
N GLU A 172 -14.76 9.21 -6.37
CA GLU A 172 -14.45 10.30 -7.28
C GLU A 172 -15.18 11.58 -6.90
N GLU A 173 -16.48 11.50 -6.55
CA GLU A 173 -17.28 12.65 -6.12
C GLU A 173 -16.79 13.21 -4.78
N VAL A 174 -16.53 12.33 -3.80
CA VAL A 174 -16.00 12.74 -2.48
C VAL A 174 -14.61 13.36 -2.62
N LEU A 175 -13.74 12.79 -3.47
CA LEU A 175 -12.43 13.36 -3.74
C LEU A 175 -12.56 14.72 -4.40
N GLN A 176 -13.42 14.89 -5.42
CA GLN A 176 -13.62 16.15 -6.13
C GLN A 176 -14.11 17.24 -5.18
N ALA A 177 -15.09 16.97 -4.34
CA ALA A 177 -15.57 17.91 -3.33
C ALA A 177 -14.45 18.37 -2.38
N ARG A 178 -13.51 17.47 -2.04
CA ARG A 178 -12.35 17.83 -1.22
C ARG A 178 -11.32 18.65 -1.98
N VAL A 179 -11.07 18.34 -3.24
CA VAL A 179 -10.16 19.10 -4.13
C VAL A 179 -10.55 20.57 -4.23
N ASP A 180 -11.85 20.85 -4.25
CA ASP A 180 -12.37 22.21 -4.37
C ASP A 180 -12.02 23.07 -3.14
N SER A 181 -11.87 22.45 -1.98
CA SER A 181 -11.57 23.11 -0.70
C SER A 181 -10.10 23.00 -0.26
N ASP A 182 -9.28 22.12 -0.89
CA ASP A 182 -7.90 21.83 -0.48
C ASP A 182 -6.89 22.18 -1.59
N PRO A 183 -6.20 23.33 -1.50
CA PRO A 183 -5.22 23.73 -2.51
C PRO A 183 -4.00 22.80 -2.62
N ALA A 184 -3.61 22.10 -1.55
CA ALA A 184 -2.48 21.18 -1.57
C ALA A 184 -2.84 19.91 -2.34
N LEU A 185 -4.01 19.35 -2.07
CA LEU A 185 -4.56 18.19 -2.80
C LEU A 185 -4.74 18.54 -4.28
N ARG A 186 -5.29 19.72 -4.60
CA ARG A 186 -5.45 20.21 -5.97
C ARG A 186 -4.12 20.28 -6.72
N ARG A 187 -3.06 20.80 -6.11
CA ARG A 187 -1.72 20.84 -6.72
C ARG A 187 -1.17 19.43 -6.98
N THR A 188 -1.36 18.53 -6.03
CA THR A 188 -0.90 17.14 -6.16
C THR A 188 -1.55 16.43 -7.34
N LEU A 189 -2.86 16.55 -7.49
CA LEU A 189 -3.59 15.90 -8.59
C LEU A 189 -3.21 16.50 -9.95
N ARG A 190 -3.10 17.86 -10.05
CA ARG A 190 -2.65 18.53 -11.30
C ARG A 190 -1.25 18.11 -11.75
N GLY A 191 -0.36 17.81 -10.83
CA GLY A 191 1.01 17.37 -11.14
C GLY A 191 1.15 15.89 -11.45
N ARG A 192 0.04 15.15 -11.54
CA ARG A 192 -0.01 13.70 -11.82
C ARG A 192 -0.78 13.33 -13.08
N ASN A 193 -1.46 14.29 -13.68
CA ASN A 193 -2.17 14.15 -14.97
C ASN A 193 -1.23 14.42 -16.14
#